data_2c2f068126ff43d623cd18854a093b15
#
_entry.id   2c2f068126ff43d623cd18854a093b15
#
_cell.length_a   1.000
_cell.length_b   1.000
_cell.length_c   1.000
_cell.angle_alpha   90.00
_cell.angle_beta   90.00
_cell.angle_gamma   90.00
#
_symmetry.space_group_name_H-M   'P 1'
#
loop_
_entity.id
_entity.type
_entity.pdbx_description
1 polymer ?
#
loop_
_entity_poly.entity_id
_entity_poly.type
_entity_poly.pdbx_seq_one_letter_code
_entity_poly.pdbx_strand_id
1 'polypeptide(L)'
;MASQFPSRLEPLMALIDLYTRTKDYQQVVNTLNRLEALDGKSEQISMEKFRMYLAMNNDQQAFTEIENLAKEYPYDMRYLTILGDVYLNNGKEEEAYETYQKVLKEEPGYAPALLSMASYYEKKGQDSLYQVQLDTILLNDNVDSDTKMNIMRQLILRSEQTNKDSTKIAGLFTSILKEKQENADIAMLAAQYLLTKKM
;
A
#
# COMPACT_ATOMS: atom_id res chain seq x y z
N MET A 1 -2.61 30.35 -18.54
CA MET A 1 -1.64 31.37 -18.06
C MET A 1 -0.37 30.76 -17.44
N ALA A 2 -0.03 29.51 -17.72
CA ALA A 2 1.14 28.80 -17.11
C ALA A 2 2.46 28.98 -17.88
N SER A 3 2.54 29.85 -18.90
CA SER A 3 3.71 29.90 -19.79
C SER A 3 4.65 31.11 -19.57
N GLN A 4 4.47 31.91 -18.51
CA GLN A 4 5.24 33.16 -18.40
C GLN A 4 6.53 33.06 -17.57
N PHE A 5 6.79 32.04 -16.77
CA PHE A 5 8.04 31.94 -15.99
C PHE A 5 8.55 30.52 -15.79
N PRO A 6 8.88 29.75 -16.84
CA PRO A 6 9.51 28.44 -16.68
C PRO A 6 10.82 28.52 -15.88
N SER A 7 11.54 29.66 -15.98
CA SER A 7 12.80 29.90 -15.27
C SER A 7 12.72 30.01 -13.75
N ARG A 8 11.54 30.06 -13.14
CA ARG A 8 11.38 30.08 -11.67
C ARG A 8 11.09 28.71 -11.05
N LEU A 9 10.55 27.77 -11.80
CA LEU A 9 10.20 26.44 -11.31
C LEU A 9 11.40 25.49 -11.36
N GLU A 10 12.20 25.54 -12.42
CA GLU A 10 13.39 24.68 -12.60
C GLU A 10 14.36 24.71 -11.41
N PRO A 11 14.75 25.89 -10.85
CA PRO A 11 15.62 25.92 -9.67
C PRO A 11 14.99 25.26 -8.44
N LEU A 12 13.67 25.37 -8.26
CA LEU A 12 12.98 24.73 -7.13
C LEU A 12 12.96 23.20 -7.29
N MET A 13 12.73 22.71 -8.51
CA MET A 13 12.80 21.26 -8.80
C MET A 13 14.22 20.70 -8.55
N ALA A 14 15.26 21.44 -8.97
CA ALA A 14 16.64 21.05 -8.70
C ALA A 14 16.97 21.05 -7.19
N LEU A 15 16.43 21.99 -6.43
CA LEU A 15 16.57 22.02 -4.97
C LEU A 15 15.84 20.84 -4.30
N ILE A 16 14.64 20.50 -4.75
CA ILE A 16 13.90 19.33 -4.26
C ILE A 16 14.72 18.06 -4.47
N ASP A 17 15.26 17.85 -5.68
CA ASP A 17 16.11 16.68 -5.98
C ASP A 17 17.36 16.64 -5.09
N LEU A 18 18.06 17.77 -4.95
CA LEU A 18 19.25 17.90 -4.10
C LEU A 18 18.92 17.56 -2.63
N TYR A 19 17.91 18.19 -2.06
CA TYR A 19 17.53 17.96 -0.67
C TYR A 19 16.99 16.55 -0.42
N THR A 20 16.31 15.95 -1.39
CA THR A 20 15.87 14.55 -1.31
C THR A 20 17.07 13.61 -1.27
N ARG A 21 18.08 13.81 -2.12
CA ARG A 21 19.33 13.01 -2.13
C ARG A 21 20.13 13.17 -0.84
N THR A 22 20.15 14.37 -0.27
CA THR A 22 20.83 14.66 1.01
C THR A 22 19.98 14.30 2.23
N LYS A 23 18.74 13.81 2.01
CA LYS A 23 17.78 13.48 3.07
C LYS A 23 17.40 14.64 3.97
N ASP A 24 17.54 15.87 3.47
CA ASP A 24 17.10 17.07 4.19
C ASP A 24 15.60 17.31 3.90
N TYR A 25 14.76 16.43 4.44
CA TYR A 25 13.33 16.39 4.16
C TYR A 25 12.61 17.66 4.57
N GLN A 26 13.09 18.38 5.58
CA GLN A 26 12.52 19.67 5.96
C GLN A 26 12.72 20.71 4.86
N GLN A 27 13.89 20.74 4.22
CA GLN A 27 14.13 21.66 3.09
C GLN A 27 13.35 21.24 1.84
N VAL A 28 13.09 19.93 1.65
CA VAL A 28 12.17 19.48 0.59
C VAL A 28 10.79 20.09 0.82
N VAL A 29 10.21 19.95 2.02
CA VAL A 29 8.90 20.51 2.37
C VAL A 29 8.88 22.03 2.20
N ASN A 30 9.90 22.75 2.68
CA ASN A 30 10.02 24.19 2.52
C ASN A 30 10.02 24.59 1.05
N THR A 31 10.71 23.81 0.20
CA THR A 31 10.81 24.08 -1.24
C THR A 31 9.50 23.75 -1.95
N LEU A 32 8.82 22.65 -1.56
CA LEU A 32 7.48 22.31 -2.05
C LEU A 32 6.44 23.39 -1.70
N ASN A 33 6.51 23.98 -0.49
CA ASN A 33 5.64 25.08 -0.09
C ASN A 33 5.88 26.34 -0.97
N ARG A 34 7.14 26.59 -1.34
CA ARG A 34 7.46 27.69 -2.28
C ARG A 34 6.95 27.40 -3.67
N LEU A 35 7.05 26.14 -4.14
CA LEU A 35 6.52 25.71 -5.42
C LEU A 35 5.00 25.87 -5.47
N GLU A 36 4.31 25.42 -4.41
CA GLU A 36 2.86 25.55 -4.26
C GLU A 36 2.41 27.02 -4.26
N ALA A 37 3.16 27.91 -3.61
CA ALA A 37 2.86 29.34 -3.61
C ALA A 37 3.02 30.02 -4.99
N LEU A 38 3.84 29.45 -5.87
CA LEU A 38 4.08 29.99 -7.21
C LEU A 38 3.19 29.40 -8.29
N ASP A 39 2.94 28.07 -8.23
CA ASP A 39 2.25 27.29 -9.26
C ASP A 39 0.88 26.82 -8.82
N GLY A 40 0.56 26.97 -7.54
CA GLY A 40 -0.67 26.48 -6.93
C GLY A 40 -0.53 25.10 -6.32
N LYS A 41 -1.56 24.72 -5.55
CA LYS A 41 -1.66 23.39 -4.95
C LYS A 41 -1.86 22.34 -6.04
N SER A 42 -1.16 21.22 -5.92
CA SER A 42 -1.34 20.06 -6.77
C SER A 42 -1.31 18.76 -5.96
N GLU A 43 -1.96 17.72 -6.50
CA GLU A 43 -1.94 16.36 -5.97
C GLU A 43 -0.51 15.87 -5.73
N GLN A 44 0.38 16.09 -6.70
CA GLN A 44 1.78 15.66 -6.62
C GLN A 44 2.54 16.35 -5.49
N ILE A 45 2.34 17.65 -5.30
CA ILE A 45 2.96 18.42 -4.20
C ILE A 45 2.47 17.88 -2.85
N SER A 46 1.16 17.70 -2.69
CA SER A 46 0.59 17.18 -1.44
C SER A 46 1.06 15.75 -1.12
N MET A 47 1.13 14.86 -2.12
CA MET A 47 1.66 13.50 -1.92
C MET A 47 3.15 13.50 -1.59
N GLU A 48 3.93 14.40 -2.19
CA GLU A 48 5.36 14.50 -1.86
C GLU A 48 5.57 15.06 -0.45
N LYS A 49 4.80 16.06 -0.03
CA LYS A 49 4.80 16.54 1.36
C LYS A 49 4.42 15.42 2.34
N PHE A 50 3.38 14.66 2.03
CA PHE A 50 2.96 13.50 2.83
C PHE A 50 4.13 12.53 3.05
N ARG A 51 4.83 12.14 1.96
CA ARG A 51 6.00 11.24 2.04
C ARG A 51 7.14 11.83 2.88
N MET A 52 7.41 13.12 2.72
CA MET A 52 8.46 13.81 3.50
C MET A 52 8.10 13.85 4.99
N TYR A 53 6.85 14.13 5.32
CA TYR A 53 6.40 14.13 6.71
C TYR A 53 6.48 12.73 7.34
N LEU A 54 6.15 11.66 6.61
CA LEU A 54 6.37 10.29 7.07
C LEU A 54 7.86 10.00 7.30
N ALA A 55 8.73 10.41 6.37
CA ALA A 55 10.18 10.23 6.50
C ALA A 55 10.79 10.98 7.70
N MET A 56 10.14 12.06 8.16
CA MET A 56 10.50 12.82 9.36
C MET A 56 9.82 12.32 10.63
N ASN A 57 9.00 11.26 10.56
CA ASN A 57 8.13 10.79 11.65
C ASN A 57 7.18 11.90 12.16
N ASN A 58 6.77 12.80 11.27
CA ASN A 58 5.81 13.85 11.57
C ASN A 58 4.39 13.42 11.19
N ASP A 59 3.84 12.50 11.97
CA ASP A 59 2.57 11.84 11.69
C ASP A 59 1.39 12.83 11.61
N GLN A 60 1.45 13.91 12.40
CA GLN A 60 0.39 14.93 12.41
C GLN A 60 0.30 15.67 11.08
N GLN A 61 1.41 16.06 10.50
CA GLN A 61 1.43 16.76 9.20
C GLN A 61 1.15 15.80 8.05
N ALA A 62 1.69 14.58 8.12
CA ALA A 62 1.37 13.52 7.16
C ALA A 62 -0.14 13.24 7.12
N PHE A 63 -0.77 13.09 8.29
CA PHE A 63 -2.21 12.90 8.39
C PHE A 63 -2.98 14.06 7.74
N THR A 64 -2.57 15.30 8.01
CA THR A 64 -3.24 16.49 7.44
C THR A 64 -3.19 16.50 5.91
N GLU A 65 -2.06 16.16 5.30
CA GLU A 65 -1.93 16.14 3.83
C GLU A 65 -2.81 15.04 3.21
N ILE A 66 -2.80 13.81 3.75
CA ILE A 66 -3.60 12.73 3.18
C ILE A 66 -5.11 12.91 3.43
N GLU A 67 -5.49 13.47 4.57
CA GLU A 67 -6.88 13.81 4.88
C GLU A 67 -7.41 14.85 3.89
N ASN A 68 -6.62 15.87 3.58
CA ASN A 68 -6.96 16.89 2.60
C ASN A 68 -7.11 16.29 1.20
N LEU A 69 -6.20 15.40 0.79
CA LEU A 69 -6.30 14.70 -0.49
C LEU A 69 -7.57 13.83 -0.56
N ALA A 70 -7.87 13.07 0.48
CA ALA A 70 -9.07 12.23 0.52
C ALA A 70 -10.37 13.07 0.51
N LYS A 71 -10.36 14.29 1.06
CA LYS A 71 -11.49 15.24 0.98
C LYS A 71 -11.64 15.85 -0.41
N GLU A 72 -10.53 16.18 -1.06
CA GLU A 72 -10.50 16.77 -2.39
C GLU A 72 -10.84 15.74 -3.48
N TYR A 73 -10.43 14.47 -3.28
CA TYR A 73 -10.66 13.33 -4.18
C TYR A 73 -11.43 12.19 -3.46
N PRO A 74 -12.71 12.39 -3.12
CA PRO A 74 -13.46 11.48 -2.23
C PRO A 74 -13.77 10.09 -2.83
N TYR A 75 -13.52 9.91 -4.13
CA TYR A 75 -13.69 8.65 -4.87
C TYR A 75 -12.36 8.06 -5.33
N ASP A 76 -11.22 8.64 -4.93
CA ASP A 76 -9.92 8.05 -5.23
C ASP A 76 -9.56 7.00 -4.16
N MET A 77 -9.63 5.73 -4.56
CA MET A 77 -9.39 4.59 -3.68
C MET A 77 -7.98 4.58 -3.10
N ARG A 78 -7.00 5.16 -3.81
CA ARG A 78 -5.61 5.28 -3.33
C ARG A 78 -5.54 6.12 -2.06
N TYR A 79 -6.14 7.33 -2.08
CA TYR A 79 -6.08 8.24 -0.94
C TYR A 79 -6.91 7.75 0.24
N LEU A 80 -8.07 7.15 -0.03
CA LEU A 80 -8.89 6.55 1.00
C LEU A 80 -8.15 5.38 1.68
N THR A 81 -7.49 4.52 0.91
CA THR A 81 -6.72 3.40 1.47
C THR A 81 -5.55 3.91 2.31
N ILE A 82 -4.75 4.86 1.80
CA ILE A 82 -3.65 5.48 2.55
C ILE A 82 -4.15 6.15 3.83
N LEU A 83 -5.30 6.87 3.77
CA LEU A 83 -5.90 7.48 4.95
C LEU A 83 -6.29 6.42 6.00
N GLY A 84 -6.86 5.29 5.56
CA GLY A 84 -7.13 4.14 6.43
C GLY A 84 -5.86 3.61 7.09
N ASP A 85 -4.76 3.48 6.34
CA ASP A 85 -3.47 3.02 6.88
C ASP A 85 -2.92 4.01 7.91
N VAL A 86 -3.06 5.31 7.67
CA VAL A 86 -2.65 6.34 8.64
C VAL A 86 -3.54 6.30 9.89
N TYR A 87 -4.85 6.09 9.76
CA TYR A 87 -5.73 5.85 10.91
C TYR A 87 -5.28 4.64 11.72
N LEU A 88 -5.02 3.51 11.07
CA LEU A 88 -4.59 2.27 11.74
C LEU A 88 -3.27 2.44 12.48
N ASN A 89 -2.30 3.14 11.88
CA ASN A 89 -1.01 3.42 12.51
C ASN A 89 -1.10 4.36 13.69
N ASN A 90 -2.09 5.27 13.69
CA ASN A 90 -2.37 6.18 14.80
C ASN A 90 -3.32 5.58 15.86
N GLY A 91 -3.62 4.28 15.79
CA GLY A 91 -4.50 3.60 16.75
C GLY A 91 -5.98 3.92 16.60
N LYS A 92 -6.37 4.59 15.52
CA LYS A 92 -7.76 4.88 15.15
C LYS A 92 -8.32 3.72 14.34
N GLU A 93 -8.52 2.59 15.03
CA GLU A 93 -8.81 1.31 14.39
C GLU A 93 -10.21 1.26 13.74
N GLU A 94 -11.20 1.91 14.35
CA GLU A 94 -12.57 1.96 13.84
C GLU A 94 -12.63 2.79 12.55
N GLU A 95 -12.03 3.97 12.56
CA GLU A 95 -11.95 4.85 11.37
C GLU A 95 -11.17 4.17 10.22
N ALA A 96 -10.12 3.42 10.53
CA ALA A 96 -9.39 2.64 9.54
C ALA A 96 -10.30 1.59 8.90
N TYR A 97 -10.98 0.81 9.71
CA TYR A 97 -11.88 -0.25 9.25
C TYR A 97 -13.01 0.31 8.37
N GLU A 98 -13.70 1.36 8.82
CA GLU A 98 -14.77 2.01 8.06
C GLU A 98 -14.24 2.53 6.71
N THR A 99 -13.04 3.10 6.71
CA THR A 99 -12.42 3.63 5.49
C THR A 99 -12.10 2.51 4.49
N TYR A 100 -11.54 1.39 4.94
CA TYR A 100 -11.31 0.22 4.08
C TYR A 100 -12.61 -0.39 3.57
N GLN A 101 -13.62 -0.50 4.42
CA GLN A 101 -14.94 -0.98 3.99
C GLN A 101 -15.57 -0.09 2.94
N LYS A 102 -15.44 1.23 3.05
CA LYS A 102 -15.91 2.17 2.03
C LYS A 102 -15.23 1.90 0.68
N VAL A 103 -13.91 1.73 0.68
CA VAL A 103 -13.16 1.40 -0.54
C VAL A 103 -13.63 0.08 -1.14
N LEU A 104 -13.70 -0.98 -0.33
CA LEU A 104 -14.07 -2.32 -0.79
C LEU A 104 -15.54 -2.46 -1.18
N LYS A 105 -16.39 -1.56 -0.73
CA LYS A 105 -17.78 -1.47 -1.19
C LYS A 105 -17.89 -0.95 -2.62
N GLU A 106 -17.07 0.06 -2.96
CA GLU A 106 -17.02 0.63 -4.31
C GLU A 106 -16.23 -0.26 -5.28
N GLU A 107 -15.10 -0.80 -4.81
CA GLU A 107 -14.22 -1.68 -5.59
C GLU A 107 -13.81 -2.92 -4.77
N PRO A 108 -14.63 -3.99 -4.78
CA PRO A 108 -14.41 -5.19 -3.95
C PRO A 108 -13.08 -5.91 -4.21
N GLY A 109 -12.51 -5.70 -5.41
CA GLY A 109 -11.24 -6.30 -5.83
C GLY A 109 -10.02 -5.41 -5.63
N TYR A 110 -10.13 -4.25 -5.00
CA TYR A 110 -9.02 -3.31 -4.86
C TYR A 110 -7.92 -3.86 -3.95
N ALA A 111 -6.87 -4.40 -4.55
CA ALA A 111 -5.81 -5.13 -3.86
C ALA A 111 -5.16 -4.35 -2.70
N PRO A 112 -4.83 -3.04 -2.81
CA PRO A 112 -4.27 -2.30 -1.69
C PRO A 112 -5.18 -2.29 -0.46
N ALA A 113 -6.49 -2.06 -0.62
CA ALA A 113 -7.41 -2.05 0.52
C ALA A 113 -7.65 -3.45 1.11
N LEU A 114 -7.63 -4.51 0.28
CA LEU A 114 -7.68 -5.89 0.75
C LEU A 114 -6.46 -6.22 1.62
N LEU A 115 -5.26 -5.81 1.22
CA LEU A 115 -4.02 -5.99 1.98
C LEU A 115 -4.04 -5.18 3.29
N SER A 116 -4.51 -3.94 3.24
CA SER A 116 -4.66 -3.09 4.44
C SER A 116 -5.67 -3.69 5.42
N MET A 117 -6.78 -4.24 4.92
CA MET A 117 -7.77 -4.95 5.74
C MET A 117 -7.18 -6.24 6.36
N ALA A 118 -6.35 -6.98 5.63
CA ALA A 118 -5.64 -8.13 6.18
C ALA A 118 -4.72 -7.69 7.33
N SER A 119 -3.93 -6.62 7.12
CA SER A 119 -3.05 -6.05 8.16
C SER A 119 -3.84 -5.58 9.39
N TYR A 120 -5.03 -5.00 9.19
CA TYR A 120 -5.93 -4.64 10.27
C TYR A 120 -6.33 -5.86 11.11
N TYR A 121 -6.78 -6.96 10.47
CA TYR A 121 -7.15 -8.19 11.18
C TYR A 121 -5.96 -8.84 11.89
N GLU A 122 -4.78 -8.81 11.29
CA GLU A 122 -3.55 -9.29 11.91
C GLU A 122 -3.23 -8.51 13.19
N LYS A 123 -3.27 -7.18 13.13
CA LYS A 123 -3.02 -6.29 14.27
C LYS A 123 -4.03 -6.51 15.40
N LYS A 124 -5.28 -6.84 15.07
CA LYS A 124 -6.34 -7.19 16.03
C LYS A 124 -6.22 -8.60 16.61
N GLY A 125 -5.29 -9.42 16.12
CA GLY A 125 -5.18 -10.83 16.51
C GLY A 125 -6.35 -11.70 16.02
N GLN A 126 -7.07 -11.24 15.00
CA GLN A 126 -8.22 -11.94 14.43
C GLN A 126 -7.76 -12.90 13.32
N ASP A 127 -7.00 -13.92 13.69
CA ASP A 127 -6.31 -14.85 12.77
C ASP A 127 -7.25 -15.48 11.74
N SER A 128 -8.48 -15.80 12.11
CA SER A 128 -9.46 -16.39 11.17
C SER A 128 -9.85 -15.41 10.07
N LEU A 129 -10.13 -14.15 10.42
CA LEU A 129 -10.49 -13.12 9.46
C LEU A 129 -9.30 -12.70 8.58
N TYR A 130 -8.11 -12.58 9.18
CA TYR A 130 -6.87 -12.40 8.45
C TYR A 130 -6.71 -13.47 7.37
N GLN A 131 -6.93 -14.74 7.71
CA GLN A 131 -6.77 -15.82 6.76
C GLN A 131 -7.81 -15.78 5.64
N VAL A 132 -9.08 -15.52 5.98
CA VAL A 132 -10.15 -15.35 4.97
C VAL A 132 -9.80 -14.20 4.02
N GLN A 133 -9.24 -13.12 4.55
CA GLN A 133 -8.83 -11.98 3.72
C GLN A 133 -7.69 -12.34 2.77
N LEU A 134 -6.68 -13.09 3.23
CA LEU A 134 -5.60 -13.57 2.37
C LEU A 134 -6.11 -14.52 1.27
N ASP A 135 -7.00 -15.45 1.62
CA ASP A 135 -7.63 -16.36 0.67
C ASP A 135 -8.41 -15.57 -0.40
N THR A 136 -9.11 -14.51 0.01
CA THR A 136 -9.82 -13.60 -0.90
C THR A 136 -8.86 -12.91 -1.88
N ILE A 137 -7.73 -12.40 -1.40
CA ILE A 137 -6.72 -11.75 -2.24
C ILE A 137 -6.12 -12.75 -3.23
N LEU A 138 -5.74 -13.92 -2.75
CA LEU A 138 -5.05 -14.94 -3.54
C LEU A 138 -5.94 -15.52 -4.67
N LEU A 139 -7.26 -15.58 -4.45
CA LEU A 139 -8.24 -16.07 -5.43
C LEU A 139 -8.88 -14.96 -6.27
N ASN A 140 -8.48 -13.71 -6.07
CA ASN A 140 -9.03 -12.59 -6.83
C ASN A 140 -8.30 -12.40 -8.16
N ASP A 141 -9.00 -12.49 -9.28
CA ASP A 141 -8.44 -12.33 -10.63
C ASP A 141 -7.89 -10.93 -10.92
N ASN A 142 -8.37 -9.92 -10.20
CA ASN A 142 -7.90 -8.54 -10.36
C ASN A 142 -6.59 -8.25 -9.59
N VAL A 143 -6.09 -9.21 -8.81
CA VAL A 143 -4.81 -9.10 -8.11
C VAL A 143 -3.72 -9.70 -8.99
N ASP A 144 -2.68 -8.92 -9.25
CA ASP A 144 -1.55 -9.32 -10.08
C ASP A 144 -0.76 -10.50 -9.48
N SER A 145 -0.09 -11.24 -10.36
CA SER A 145 0.68 -12.43 -9.98
C SER A 145 1.82 -12.12 -9.02
N ASP A 146 2.46 -10.96 -9.11
CA ASP A 146 3.56 -10.58 -8.24
C ASP A 146 3.08 -10.36 -6.80
N THR A 147 1.93 -9.70 -6.65
CA THR A 147 1.28 -9.53 -5.34
C THR A 147 0.91 -10.88 -4.73
N LYS A 148 0.26 -11.78 -5.50
CA LYS A 148 -0.06 -13.15 -5.04
C LYS A 148 1.19 -13.92 -4.63
N MET A 149 2.25 -13.84 -5.42
CA MET A 149 3.51 -14.53 -5.16
C MET A 149 4.20 -14.01 -3.90
N ASN A 150 4.18 -12.70 -3.66
CA ASN A 150 4.73 -12.11 -2.44
C ASN A 150 3.98 -12.56 -1.19
N ILE A 151 2.64 -12.61 -1.25
CA ILE A 151 1.82 -13.14 -0.16
C ILE A 151 2.14 -14.63 0.10
N MET A 152 2.22 -15.45 -0.95
CA MET A 152 2.55 -16.87 -0.81
C MET A 152 3.93 -17.09 -0.19
N ARG A 153 4.95 -16.31 -0.59
CA ARG A 153 6.29 -16.36 0.03
C ARG A 153 6.25 -16.00 1.52
N GLN A 154 5.49 -14.97 1.90
CA GLN A 154 5.34 -14.59 3.31
C GLN A 154 4.65 -15.70 4.12
N LEU A 155 3.59 -16.31 3.57
CA LEU A 155 2.90 -17.44 4.22
C LEU A 155 3.80 -18.65 4.40
N ILE A 156 4.63 -18.96 3.41
CA ILE A 156 5.64 -20.03 3.50
C ILE A 156 6.61 -19.76 4.65
N LEU A 157 7.22 -18.58 4.66
CA LEU A 157 8.18 -18.19 5.70
C LEU A 157 7.56 -18.24 7.09
N ARG A 158 6.34 -17.72 7.26
CA ARG A 158 5.62 -17.74 8.53
C ARG A 158 5.29 -19.18 8.99
N SER A 159 4.89 -20.04 8.05
CA SER A 159 4.62 -21.46 8.34
C SER A 159 5.89 -22.20 8.79
N GLU A 160 7.02 -21.93 8.17
CA GLU A 160 8.32 -22.52 8.55
C GLU A 160 8.77 -22.08 9.94
N GLN A 161 8.65 -20.79 10.25
CA GLN A 161 8.99 -20.25 11.58
C GLN A 161 8.12 -20.79 12.70
N THR A 162 6.84 -21.10 12.42
CA THR A 162 5.87 -21.54 13.41
C THR A 162 5.65 -23.04 13.44
N ASN A 163 6.33 -23.82 12.58
CA ASN A 163 6.10 -25.26 12.37
C ASN A 163 4.60 -25.61 12.13
N LYS A 164 3.86 -24.69 11.52
CA LYS A 164 2.43 -24.92 11.21
C LYS A 164 2.28 -25.78 9.96
N ASP A 165 1.12 -26.43 9.88
CA ASP A 165 0.75 -27.38 8.83
C ASP A 165 0.99 -26.87 7.40
N SER A 166 1.84 -27.60 6.68
CA SER A 166 2.17 -27.31 5.28
C SER A 166 1.01 -27.64 4.31
N THR A 167 0.04 -28.45 4.73
CA THR A 167 -1.11 -28.85 3.89
C THR A 167 -1.99 -27.67 3.51
N LYS A 168 -2.13 -26.67 4.39
CA LYS A 168 -2.89 -25.46 4.09
C LYS A 168 -2.25 -24.68 2.94
N ILE A 169 -0.93 -24.49 2.95
CA ILE A 169 -0.21 -23.79 1.89
C ILE A 169 -0.29 -24.57 0.57
N ALA A 170 -0.16 -25.91 0.62
CA ALA A 170 -0.36 -26.74 -0.56
C ALA A 170 -1.79 -26.62 -1.12
N GLY A 171 -2.80 -26.56 -0.25
CA GLY A 171 -4.19 -26.32 -0.63
C GLY A 171 -4.39 -24.96 -1.33
N LEU A 172 -3.76 -23.89 -0.80
CA LEU A 172 -3.81 -22.55 -1.43
C LEU A 172 -3.17 -22.57 -2.83
N PHE A 173 -2.00 -23.20 -2.99
CA PHE A 173 -1.39 -23.36 -4.32
C PHE A 173 -2.32 -24.11 -5.29
N THR A 174 -2.95 -25.20 -4.82
CA THR A 174 -3.90 -25.96 -5.64
C THR A 174 -5.08 -25.09 -6.08
N SER A 175 -5.60 -24.23 -5.19
CA SER A 175 -6.72 -23.35 -5.50
C SER A 175 -6.32 -22.25 -6.48
N ILE A 176 -5.19 -21.58 -6.24
CA ILE A 176 -4.69 -20.52 -7.13
C ILE A 176 -4.40 -21.05 -8.54
N LEU A 177 -3.78 -22.22 -8.64
CA LEU A 177 -3.39 -22.82 -9.92
C LEU A 177 -4.57 -23.39 -10.74
N LYS A 178 -5.77 -23.45 -10.18
CA LYS A 178 -7.00 -23.74 -10.94
C LYS A 178 -7.42 -22.54 -11.81
N GLU A 179 -7.09 -21.33 -11.37
CA GLU A 179 -7.38 -20.12 -12.09
C GLU A 179 -6.34 -19.88 -13.19
N LYS A 180 -6.72 -19.11 -14.21
CA LYS A 180 -5.81 -18.76 -15.30
C LYS A 180 -4.66 -17.89 -14.77
N GLN A 181 -3.44 -18.35 -14.93
CA GLN A 181 -2.26 -17.61 -14.51
C GLN A 181 -1.70 -16.77 -15.65
N GLU A 182 -1.23 -15.55 -15.31
CA GLU A 182 -0.57 -14.66 -16.28
C GLU A 182 0.81 -15.18 -16.70
N ASN A 183 1.50 -15.86 -15.78
CA ASN A 183 2.83 -16.44 -15.98
C ASN A 183 3.00 -17.75 -15.19
N ALA A 184 4.16 -18.39 -15.31
CA ALA A 184 4.46 -19.64 -14.63
C ALA A 184 5.05 -19.48 -13.21
N ASP A 185 5.22 -18.26 -12.70
CA ASP A 185 6.01 -18.00 -11.48
C ASP A 185 5.38 -18.62 -10.24
N ILE A 186 4.04 -18.49 -10.10
CA ILE A 186 3.31 -19.14 -8.99
C ILE A 186 3.40 -20.66 -9.08
N ALA A 187 3.31 -21.22 -10.30
CA ALA A 187 3.44 -22.66 -10.50
C ALA A 187 4.86 -23.15 -10.16
N MET A 188 5.89 -22.39 -10.51
CA MET A 188 7.27 -22.70 -10.13
C MET A 188 7.48 -22.63 -8.61
N LEU A 189 6.93 -21.60 -7.95
CA LEU A 189 6.98 -21.49 -6.49
C LEU A 189 6.26 -22.65 -5.80
N ALA A 190 5.09 -23.05 -6.32
CA ALA A 190 4.35 -24.20 -5.83
C ALA A 190 5.14 -25.50 -5.97
N ALA A 191 5.69 -25.75 -7.15
CA ALA A 191 6.51 -26.95 -7.40
C ALA A 191 7.73 -27.01 -6.48
N GLN A 192 8.45 -25.91 -6.31
CA GLN A 192 9.58 -25.83 -5.39
C GLN A 192 9.17 -26.12 -3.94
N TYR A 193 8.07 -25.52 -3.48
CA TYR A 193 7.55 -25.76 -2.13
C TYR A 193 7.16 -27.21 -1.90
N LEU A 194 6.36 -27.80 -2.80
CA LEU A 194 5.90 -29.19 -2.69
C LEU A 194 7.07 -30.18 -2.70
N LEU A 195 8.05 -29.99 -3.57
CA LEU A 195 9.28 -30.80 -3.60
C LEU A 195 10.05 -30.72 -2.28
N THR A 196 10.21 -29.50 -1.74
CA THR A 196 10.91 -29.30 -0.45
C THR A 196 10.20 -29.99 0.70
N LYS A 197 8.85 -30.03 0.70
CA LYS A 197 8.04 -30.67 1.72
C LYS A 197 7.78 -32.15 1.47
N LYS A 198 8.26 -32.70 0.35
CA LYS A 198 8.04 -34.11 -0.09
C LYS A 198 6.54 -34.46 -0.18
N MET A 199 5.75 -33.53 -0.67
CA MET A 199 4.30 -33.65 -0.87
C MET A 199 3.96 -33.95 -2.34
#